data_2d8e292aa92c818e339ddd17b365f54f
#
_entry.id   2d8e292aa92c818e339ddd17b365f54f
#
_cell.length_a   1.000
_cell.length_b   1.000
_cell.length_c   1.000
_cell.angle_alpha   90.00
_cell.angle_beta   90.00
_cell.angle_gamma   90.00
#
_symmetry.space_group_name_H-M   'P 1'
#
loop_
_entity.id
_entity.type
_entity.pdbx_description
1 polymer ?
#
loop_
_entity_poly.entity_id
_entity_poly.type
_entity_poly.pdbx_seq_one_letter_code
_entity_poly.pdbx_strand_id
1 'polypeptide(L)'
;MAKQGRTTNQGLEGLTAAVRDAANAGPAAKGLPPVHLWNPPFCGDLDMRIASDGTWFYMGTPIGRPALVRLFSTILKREDGKHFLVTPVEKVGIRVDDAPFLAVEMLREDDSRGRVLRFRTNVDDWVACDSSHRLRFEAAADGGLTPYLHVRADLWAKVTRALYYDLVDMGEERVVDGRPMFGIASSGEFFAMADAEQVRGAS
;
A
#
# COMPACT_ATOMS: atom_id res chain seq x y z
N MET A 1 -17.62 -36.16 -13.09
CA MET A 1 -18.15 -35.97 -11.71
C MET A 1 -17.55 -34.71 -11.14
N ALA A 2 -18.33 -33.65 -11.12
CA ALA A 2 -17.92 -32.33 -10.65
C ALA A 2 -17.97 -32.31 -9.11
N LYS A 3 -16.84 -31.98 -8.45
CA LYS A 3 -16.84 -31.61 -7.04
C LYS A 3 -17.33 -30.17 -6.92
N GLN A 4 -18.58 -30.03 -6.55
CA GLN A 4 -19.21 -28.78 -6.17
C GLN A 4 -18.50 -28.13 -4.98
N GLY A 5 -18.32 -26.81 -5.07
CA GLY A 5 -17.67 -25.96 -4.13
C GLY A 5 -18.24 -26.02 -2.71
N ARG A 6 -17.35 -26.10 -1.75
CA ARG A 6 -17.66 -25.88 -0.35
C ARG A 6 -17.88 -24.38 -0.08
N THR A 7 -19.07 -24.09 0.17
CA THR A 7 -19.81 -23.00 0.81
C THR A 7 -18.98 -21.87 1.47
N THR A 8 -19.24 -20.74 1.02
CA THR A 8 -18.64 -19.43 0.99
C THR A 8 -18.63 -18.62 2.30
N ASN A 9 -19.41 -18.96 3.30
CA ASN A 9 -19.36 -18.30 4.62
C ASN A 9 -18.24 -18.88 5.53
N GLN A 10 -17.85 -20.12 5.30
CA GLN A 10 -16.73 -20.76 6.00
C GLN A 10 -15.36 -20.15 5.59
N GLY A 11 -15.23 -19.59 4.38
CA GLY A 11 -13.99 -19.03 3.88
C GLY A 11 -13.54 -17.77 4.63
N LEU A 12 -14.43 -16.77 4.78
CA LEU A 12 -14.07 -15.50 5.42
C LEU A 12 -13.92 -15.65 6.95
N GLU A 13 -14.80 -16.41 7.58
CA GLU A 13 -14.73 -16.68 9.03
C GLU A 13 -13.51 -17.55 9.36
N GLY A 14 -13.23 -18.58 8.56
CA GLY A 14 -12.04 -19.42 8.71
C GLY A 14 -10.75 -18.64 8.54
N LEU A 15 -10.66 -17.80 7.50
CA LEU A 15 -9.52 -16.92 7.28
C LEU A 15 -9.37 -15.91 8.43
N THR A 16 -10.49 -15.33 8.91
CA THR A 16 -10.48 -14.39 10.05
C THR A 16 -9.97 -15.05 11.32
N ALA A 17 -10.39 -16.29 11.60
CA ALA A 17 -9.91 -17.06 12.75
C ALA A 17 -8.42 -17.38 12.61
N ALA A 18 -7.98 -17.89 11.45
CA ALA A 18 -6.58 -18.21 11.19
C ALA A 18 -5.66 -16.99 11.32
N VAL A 19 -6.12 -15.79 10.87
CA VAL A 19 -5.35 -14.55 11.02
C VAL A 19 -5.26 -14.12 12.48
N ARG A 20 -6.35 -14.21 13.23
CA ARG A 20 -6.34 -13.91 14.68
C ARG A 20 -5.42 -14.86 15.45
N ASP A 21 -5.46 -16.13 15.14
CA ASP A 21 -4.59 -17.14 15.75
C ASP A 21 -3.12 -16.88 15.40
N ALA A 22 -2.82 -16.54 14.14
CA ALA A 22 -1.48 -16.18 13.72
C ALA A 22 -0.97 -14.89 14.38
N ALA A 23 -1.84 -13.89 14.54
CA ALA A 23 -1.50 -12.64 15.25
C ALA A 23 -1.25 -12.87 16.76
N ASN A 24 -1.88 -13.87 17.35
CA ASN A 24 -1.74 -14.23 18.78
C ASN A 24 -0.64 -15.26 19.04
N ALA A 25 -0.17 -16.00 18.04
CA ALA A 25 0.80 -17.09 18.19
C ALA A 25 2.27 -16.66 18.26
N GLY A 26 2.56 -15.36 18.03
CA GLY A 26 3.91 -14.80 18.16
C GLY A 26 4.19 -14.34 19.59
N PRO A 27 5.47 -14.29 20.06
CA PRO A 27 5.81 -13.53 21.25
C PRO A 27 5.24 -12.13 21.04
N ALA A 28 4.54 -11.57 22.02
CA ALA A 28 3.77 -10.33 21.97
C ALA A 28 4.64 -9.14 21.49
N ALA A 29 5.12 -9.22 20.30
CA ALA A 29 5.83 -8.17 19.60
C ALA A 29 4.77 -7.17 19.11
N LYS A 30 4.86 -5.95 19.58
CA LYS A 30 4.20 -4.79 19.00
C LYS A 30 4.61 -4.69 17.53
N GLY A 31 3.90 -5.35 16.61
CA GLY A 31 4.25 -5.32 15.20
C GLY A 31 3.32 -6.15 14.32
N LEU A 32 3.53 -6.04 13.03
CA LEU A 32 2.82 -6.84 12.02
C LEU A 32 3.28 -8.31 12.08
N PRO A 33 2.40 -9.26 11.72
CA PRO A 33 2.79 -10.66 11.58
C PRO A 33 3.98 -10.83 10.63
N PRO A 34 4.90 -11.79 10.88
CA PRO A 34 6.08 -12.01 10.05
C PRO A 34 5.72 -12.77 8.75
N VAL A 35 4.87 -12.18 7.92
CA VAL A 35 4.32 -12.78 6.69
C VAL A 35 5.42 -13.21 5.71
N HIS A 36 6.56 -12.53 5.73
CA HIS A 36 7.73 -12.86 4.90
C HIS A 36 8.36 -14.20 5.25
N LEU A 37 8.14 -14.72 6.47
CA LEU A 37 8.61 -16.05 6.90
C LEU A 37 7.62 -17.16 6.55
N TRP A 38 6.40 -16.82 6.15
CA TRP A 38 5.37 -17.81 5.86
C TRP A 38 5.40 -18.23 4.39
N ASN A 39 5.45 -19.53 4.16
CA ASN A 39 5.43 -20.11 2.82
C ASN A 39 4.49 -21.35 2.76
N PRO A 40 3.21 -21.17 3.09
CA PRO A 40 2.23 -22.25 3.02
C PRO A 40 1.87 -22.58 1.58
N PRO A 41 1.20 -23.73 1.34
CA PRO A 41 0.71 -24.08 0.02
C PRO A 41 -0.33 -23.07 -0.48
N PHE A 42 -0.37 -22.86 -1.79
CA PHE A 42 -1.42 -22.08 -2.43
C PHE A 42 -2.75 -22.85 -2.43
N CYS A 43 -3.79 -22.25 -1.90
CA CYS A 43 -5.11 -22.87 -1.71
C CYS A 43 -6.17 -22.38 -2.73
N GLY A 44 -5.75 -21.62 -3.75
CA GLY A 44 -6.63 -21.08 -4.78
C GLY A 44 -6.93 -19.61 -4.60
N ASP A 45 -7.73 -19.05 -5.50
CA ASP A 45 -8.12 -17.64 -5.45
C ASP A 45 -9.39 -17.48 -4.62
N LEU A 46 -9.41 -16.42 -3.81
CA LEU A 46 -10.56 -15.99 -3.04
C LEU A 46 -11.27 -14.87 -3.83
N ASP A 47 -12.60 -14.92 -3.89
CA ASP A 47 -13.38 -13.80 -4.46
C ASP A 47 -13.32 -12.58 -3.54
N MET A 48 -12.14 -12.04 -3.42
CA MET A 48 -11.82 -10.83 -2.67
C MET A 48 -11.11 -9.84 -3.60
N ARG A 49 -11.53 -8.57 -3.53
CA ARG A 49 -10.98 -7.50 -4.35
C ARG A 49 -10.73 -6.25 -3.53
N ILE A 50 -9.60 -5.60 -3.77
CA ILE A 50 -9.32 -4.23 -3.32
C ILE A 50 -9.48 -3.33 -4.54
N ALA A 51 -10.48 -2.45 -4.52
CA ALA A 51 -10.72 -1.50 -5.58
C ALA A 51 -9.71 -0.34 -5.54
N SER A 52 -9.60 0.42 -6.64
CA SER A 52 -8.69 1.55 -6.77
C SER A 52 -8.96 2.70 -5.79
N ASP A 53 -10.15 2.75 -5.19
CA ASP A 53 -10.56 3.68 -4.13
C ASP A 53 -10.25 3.15 -2.71
N GLY A 54 -9.58 1.99 -2.59
CA GLY A 54 -9.23 1.35 -1.34
C GLY A 54 -10.36 0.55 -0.68
N THR A 55 -11.53 0.42 -1.31
CA THR A 55 -12.64 -0.38 -0.80
C THR A 55 -12.35 -1.86 -0.98
N TRP A 56 -12.49 -2.63 0.10
CA TRP A 56 -12.38 -4.08 0.07
C TRP A 56 -13.73 -4.73 -0.16
N PHE A 57 -13.79 -5.65 -1.10
CA PHE A 57 -14.98 -6.43 -1.44
C PHE A 57 -14.74 -7.90 -1.16
N TYR A 58 -15.78 -8.59 -0.70
CA TYR A 58 -15.83 -10.03 -0.61
C TYR A 58 -17.11 -10.52 -1.28
N MET A 59 -16.97 -11.40 -2.30
CA MET A 59 -18.11 -11.90 -3.11
C MET A 59 -18.99 -10.76 -3.64
N GLY A 60 -18.35 -9.72 -4.17
CA GLY A 60 -19.03 -8.55 -4.71
C GLY A 60 -19.61 -7.58 -3.68
N THR A 61 -19.57 -7.90 -2.38
CA THR A 61 -20.11 -7.05 -1.31
C THR A 61 -19.00 -6.30 -0.59
N PRO A 62 -19.11 -4.97 -0.36
CA PRO A 62 -18.13 -4.21 0.39
C PRO A 62 -18.01 -4.71 1.84
N ILE A 63 -16.75 -4.81 2.32
CA ILE A 63 -16.47 -5.15 3.72
C ILE A 63 -16.63 -3.88 4.57
N GLY A 64 -17.80 -3.71 5.18
CA GLY A 64 -18.17 -2.53 5.96
C GLY A 64 -17.55 -2.47 7.39
N ARG A 65 -16.65 -3.38 7.76
CA ARG A 65 -16.01 -3.43 9.07
C ARG A 65 -14.53 -3.04 8.96
N PRO A 66 -14.14 -1.81 9.34
CA PRO A 66 -12.74 -1.35 9.21
C PRO A 66 -11.74 -2.24 9.97
N ALA A 67 -12.11 -2.75 11.14
CA ALA A 67 -11.25 -3.66 11.91
C ALA A 67 -10.93 -4.97 11.16
N LEU A 68 -11.84 -5.46 10.32
CA LEU A 68 -11.61 -6.64 9.50
C LEU A 68 -10.69 -6.34 8.32
N VAL A 69 -10.88 -5.20 7.67
CA VAL A 69 -9.98 -4.71 6.61
C VAL A 69 -8.56 -4.55 7.15
N ARG A 70 -8.39 -3.92 8.32
CA ARG A 70 -7.07 -3.80 8.98
C ARG A 70 -6.47 -5.17 9.27
N LEU A 71 -7.27 -6.10 9.78
CA LEU A 71 -6.79 -7.45 10.07
C LEU A 71 -6.26 -8.13 8.80
N PHE A 72 -7.01 -8.12 7.69
CA PHE A 72 -6.58 -8.71 6.43
C PHE A 72 -5.38 -7.97 5.83
N SER A 73 -5.30 -6.66 5.98
CA SER A 73 -4.16 -5.91 5.49
C SER A 73 -2.84 -6.33 6.14
N THR A 74 -2.85 -6.82 7.40
CA THR A 74 -1.64 -7.25 8.10
C THR A 74 -1.01 -8.52 7.52
N ILE A 75 -1.80 -9.35 6.82
CA ILE A 75 -1.35 -10.60 6.21
C ILE A 75 -1.25 -10.53 4.68
N LEU A 76 -1.34 -9.32 4.14
CA LEU A 76 -1.20 -9.08 2.71
C LEU A 76 0.25 -9.25 2.28
N LYS A 77 0.46 -9.95 1.17
CA LYS A 77 1.75 -10.21 0.54
C LYS A 77 1.64 -10.03 -0.97
N ARG A 78 2.69 -9.52 -1.60
CA ARG A 78 2.81 -9.49 -3.06
C ARG A 78 3.96 -10.38 -3.49
N GLU A 79 3.71 -11.28 -4.43
CA GLU A 79 4.70 -12.18 -5.04
C GLU A 79 4.44 -12.23 -6.55
N ASP A 80 5.48 -12.06 -7.34
CA ASP A 80 5.42 -12.12 -8.81
C ASP A 80 4.29 -11.26 -9.43
N GLY A 81 4.10 -10.06 -8.88
CA GLY A 81 3.06 -9.13 -9.34
C GLY A 81 1.64 -9.43 -8.86
N LYS A 82 1.41 -10.55 -8.17
CA LYS A 82 0.11 -10.96 -7.64
C LYS A 82 0.00 -10.70 -6.14
N HIS A 83 -1.22 -10.49 -5.67
CA HIS A 83 -1.50 -10.24 -4.26
C HIS A 83 -2.13 -11.48 -3.60
N PHE A 84 -1.72 -11.73 -2.38
CA PHE A 84 -2.17 -12.88 -1.58
C PHE A 84 -2.46 -12.45 -0.15
N LEU A 85 -3.41 -13.12 0.47
CA LEU A 85 -3.53 -13.18 1.92
C LEU A 85 -2.85 -14.45 2.41
N VAL A 86 -1.91 -14.31 3.33
CA VAL A 86 -1.05 -15.41 3.77
C VAL A 86 -1.16 -15.58 5.27
N THR A 87 -1.42 -16.83 5.70
CA THR A 87 -1.34 -17.27 7.10
C THR A 87 -0.24 -18.33 7.20
N PRO A 88 0.13 -18.82 8.40
CA PRO A 88 1.09 -19.91 8.50
C PRO A 88 0.68 -21.20 7.79
N VAL A 89 -0.62 -21.40 7.50
CA VAL A 89 -1.17 -22.67 7.01
C VAL A 89 -1.77 -22.58 5.60
N GLU A 90 -2.07 -21.39 5.09
CA GLU A 90 -2.69 -21.20 3.78
C GLU A 90 -2.26 -19.90 3.10
N LYS A 91 -2.23 -19.92 1.77
CA LYS A 91 -2.06 -18.76 0.90
C LYS A 91 -3.19 -18.73 -0.12
N VAL A 92 -3.95 -17.62 -0.13
CA VAL A 92 -5.06 -17.43 -1.08
C VAL A 92 -4.81 -16.18 -1.93
N GLY A 93 -5.06 -16.27 -3.24
CA GLY A 93 -4.94 -15.15 -4.16
C GLY A 93 -6.11 -14.18 -4.01
N ILE A 94 -5.84 -12.88 -4.17
CA ILE A 94 -6.87 -11.83 -4.22
C ILE A 94 -6.60 -10.89 -5.39
N ARG A 95 -7.62 -10.14 -5.80
CA ARG A 95 -7.47 -9.11 -6.82
C ARG A 95 -7.23 -7.74 -6.19
N VAL A 96 -6.27 -6.98 -6.74
CA VAL A 96 -6.04 -5.58 -6.41
C VAL A 96 -6.05 -4.80 -7.72
N ASP A 97 -6.95 -3.82 -7.83
CA ASP A 97 -7.17 -3.12 -9.10
C ASP A 97 -6.04 -2.12 -9.40
N ASP A 98 -5.40 -1.55 -8.38
CA ASP A 98 -4.29 -0.59 -8.51
C ASP A 98 -3.26 -0.81 -7.38
N ALA A 99 -3.43 -0.16 -6.25
CA ALA A 99 -2.58 -0.33 -5.08
C ALA A 99 -3.39 -0.87 -3.89
N PRO A 100 -2.78 -1.73 -3.02
CA PRO A 100 -3.50 -2.31 -1.89
C PRO A 100 -3.84 -1.30 -0.79
N PHE A 101 -3.17 -0.15 -0.76
CA PHE A 101 -3.39 0.91 0.22
C PHE A 101 -3.61 2.26 -0.48
N LEU A 102 -4.24 3.19 0.27
CA LEU A 102 -4.27 4.61 -0.05
C LEU A 102 -3.56 5.40 1.03
N ALA A 103 -2.73 6.37 0.66
CA ALA A 103 -2.26 7.41 1.56
C ALA A 103 -3.34 8.51 1.60
N VAL A 104 -3.99 8.65 2.76
CA VAL A 104 -5.20 9.48 2.94
C VAL A 104 -4.98 10.73 3.77
N GLU A 105 -3.84 10.80 4.47
CA GLU A 105 -3.44 11.95 5.28
C GLU A 105 -1.93 12.11 5.23
N MET A 106 -1.45 13.34 5.31
CA MET A 106 -0.03 13.66 5.34
C MET A 106 0.25 14.69 6.43
N LEU A 107 1.28 14.43 7.22
CA LEU A 107 1.83 15.38 8.18
C LEU A 107 3.22 15.79 7.73
N ARG A 108 3.52 17.08 7.91
CA ARG A 108 4.86 17.61 7.77
C ARG A 108 5.45 17.81 9.18
N GLU A 109 6.59 17.21 9.40
CA GLU A 109 7.40 17.39 10.59
C GLU A 109 8.79 17.88 10.17
N ASP A 110 9.57 18.42 11.10
CA ASP A 110 10.97 18.76 10.87
C ASP A 110 11.84 18.00 11.89
N ASP A 111 12.88 17.34 11.41
CA ASP A 111 13.90 16.69 12.24
C ASP A 111 15.30 17.25 11.94
N SER A 112 16.35 16.65 12.52
CA SER A 112 17.74 17.06 12.31
C SER A 112 18.23 16.95 10.85
N ARG A 113 17.51 16.21 10.00
CA ARG A 113 17.78 16.03 8.56
C ARG A 113 16.91 16.94 7.69
N GLY A 114 16.08 17.80 8.32
CA GLY A 114 15.14 18.68 7.65
C GLY A 114 13.70 18.17 7.66
N ARG A 115 12.94 18.54 6.63
CA ARG A 115 11.53 18.16 6.49
C ARG A 115 11.36 16.64 6.39
N VAL A 116 10.40 16.11 7.16
CA VAL A 116 9.93 14.73 7.12
C VAL A 116 8.44 14.72 6.78
N LEU A 117 8.07 14.01 5.73
CA LEU A 117 6.67 13.78 5.37
C LEU A 117 6.25 12.42 5.91
N ARG A 118 5.17 12.41 6.69
CA ARG A 118 4.58 11.18 7.22
C ARG A 118 3.19 11.01 6.65
N PHE A 119 2.91 9.83 6.13
CA PHE A 119 1.63 9.51 5.53
C PHE A 119 0.87 8.49 6.36
N ARG A 120 -0.42 8.71 6.52
CA ARG A 120 -1.33 7.72 7.08
C ARG A 120 -2.05 7.00 5.95
N THR A 121 -2.05 5.68 6.02
CA THR A 121 -2.81 4.85 5.09
C THR A 121 -4.28 4.72 5.51
N ASN A 122 -5.13 4.29 4.58
CA ASN A 122 -6.55 3.96 4.83
C ASN A 122 -6.76 2.78 5.81
N VAL A 123 -5.68 2.11 6.22
CA VAL A 123 -5.69 1.06 7.26
C VAL A 123 -4.99 1.53 8.55
N ASP A 124 -4.78 2.83 8.69
CA ASP A 124 -4.16 3.53 9.84
C ASP A 124 -2.68 3.21 10.12
N ASP A 125 -1.95 2.72 9.14
CA ASP A 125 -0.48 2.64 9.22
C ASP A 125 0.11 4.03 8.97
N TRP A 126 1.02 4.50 9.83
CA TRP A 126 1.80 5.71 9.63
C TRP A 126 3.18 5.37 9.08
N VAL A 127 3.54 5.96 7.95
CA VAL A 127 4.78 5.71 7.22
C VAL A 127 5.51 7.02 6.99
N ALA A 128 6.77 7.11 7.44
CA ALA A 128 7.63 8.23 7.11
C ALA A 128 8.22 8.03 5.71
N CYS A 129 8.16 9.05 4.87
CA CYS A 129 8.77 9.03 3.55
C CYS A 129 10.28 9.25 3.69
N ASP A 130 11.06 8.22 3.40
CA ASP A 130 12.52 8.16 3.54
C ASP A 130 13.14 7.22 2.50
N SER A 131 14.42 6.89 2.64
CA SER A 131 15.14 5.96 1.75
C SER A 131 14.56 4.55 1.72
N SER A 132 13.90 4.11 2.80
CA SER A 132 13.26 2.80 2.91
C SER A 132 11.81 2.80 2.44
N HIS A 133 11.13 3.94 2.58
CA HIS A 133 9.72 4.15 2.22
C HIS A 133 9.62 5.30 1.20
N ARG A 134 10.01 4.98 -0.02
CA ARG A 134 10.19 5.96 -1.09
C ARG A 134 8.89 6.36 -1.74
N LEU A 135 8.83 7.63 -2.22
CA LEU A 135 7.85 8.03 -3.22
C LEU A 135 8.32 7.63 -4.63
N ARG A 136 7.40 7.20 -5.46
CA ARG A 136 7.57 7.08 -6.91
C ARG A 136 6.39 7.72 -7.62
N PHE A 137 6.61 8.17 -8.84
CA PHE A 137 5.61 8.85 -9.65
C PHE A 137 5.44 8.09 -10.96
N GLU A 138 4.22 7.72 -11.30
CA GLU A 138 3.89 6.99 -12.52
C GLU A 138 3.01 7.85 -13.41
N ALA A 139 3.21 7.77 -14.73
CA ALA A 139 2.36 8.47 -15.67
C ALA A 139 0.90 7.97 -15.55
N ALA A 140 -0.03 8.88 -15.40
CA ALA A 140 -1.45 8.59 -15.41
C ALA A 140 -2.04 8.66 -16.82
N ALA A 141 -3.16 7.99 -17.05
CA ALA A 141 -3.80 7.96 -18.37
C ALA A 141 -4.29 9.34 -18.87
N ASP A 142 -4.50 10.28 -17.95
CA ASP A 142 -4.91 11.66 -18.23
C ASP A 142 -3.71 12.60 -18.52
N GLY A 143 -2.50 12.06 -18.63
CA GLY A 143 -1.27 12.81 -18.85
C GLY A 143 -0.64 13.41 -17.60
N GLY A 144 -1.27 13.25 -16.43
CA GLY A 144 -0.72 13.63 -15.13
C GLY A 144 0.21 12.57 -14.52
N LEU A 145 0.51 12.73 -13.24
CA LEU A 145 1.28 11.79 -12.45
C LEU A 145 0.45 11.24 -11.31
N THR A 146 0.63 9.95 -11.03
CA THR A 146 0.08 9.29 -9.85
C THR A 146 1.23 8.95 -8.90
N PRO A 147 1.28 9.55 -7.71
CA PRO A 147 2.30 9.21 -6.73
C PRO A 147 1.92 7.95 -5.94
N TYR A 148 2.93 7.15 -5.64
CA TYR A 148 2.84 5.97 -4.77
C TYR A 148 3.89 6.03 -3.70
N LEU A 149 3.50 5.69 -2.47
CA LEU A 149 4.39 5.57 -1.32
C LEU A 149 4.65 4.09 -1.04
N HIS A 150 5.92 3.71 -0.91
CA HIS A 150 6.28 2.39 -0.43
C HIS A 150 5.90 2.22 1.04
N VAL A 151 5.09 1.20 1.36
CA VAL A 151 4.60 0.95 2.72
C VAL A 151 5.41 -0.15 3.40
N ARG A 152 5.54 -1.31 2.79
CA ARG A 152 6.34 -2.45 3.28
C ARG A 152 6.47 -3.54 2.22
N ALA A 153 7.54 -4.32 2.27
CA ALA A 153 7.86 -5.37 1.30
C ALA A 153 7.68 -4.84 -0.14
N ASP A 154 6.81 -5.43 -0.96
CA ASP A 154 6.45 -4.91 -2.29
C ASP A 154 5.01 -4.34 -2.31
N LEU A 155 4.57 -3.77 -1.19
CA LEU A 155 3.24 -3.18 -1.04
C LEU A 155 3.32 -1.65 -1.01
N TRP A 156 2.50 -1.02 -1.83
CA TRP A 156 2.50 0.42 -2.07
C TRP A 156 1.14 1.03 -1.71
N ALA A 157 1.15 2.28 -1.32
CA ALA A 157 -0.04 3.11 -1.15
C ALA A 157 -0.13 4.12 -2.29
N LYS A 158 -1.24 4.14 -3.00
CA LYS A 158 -1.55 5.24 -3.92
C LYS A 158 -1.83 6.49 -3.10
N VAL A 159 -1.19 7.58 -3.42
CA VAL A 159 -1.45 8.88 -2.78
C VAL A 159 -2.73 9.46 -3.36
N THR A 160 -3.64 9.90 -2.50
CA THR A 160 -4.90 10.52 -2.94
C THR A 160 -4.65 11.81 -3.71
N ARG A 161 -5.59 12.18 -4.59
CA ARG A 161 -5.46 13.38 -5.42
C ARG A 161 -5.30 14.66 -4.60
N ALA A 162 -5.95 14.77 -3.46
CA ALA A 162 -5.82 15.92 -2.57
C ALA A 162 -4.37 16.05 -2.07
N LEU A 163 -3.79 14.96 -1.57
CA LEU A 163 -2.40 14.95 -1.09
C LEU A 163 -1.39 15.14 -2.24
N TYR A 164 -1.74 14.76 -3.46
CA TYR A 164 -0.87 15.02 -4.61
C TYR A 164 -0.72 16.53 -4.86
N TYR A 165 -1.78 17.32 -4.74
CA TYR A 165 -1.67 18.78 -4.85
C TYR A 165 -0.84 19.37 -3.71
N ASP A 166 -1.03 18.89 -2.47
CA ASP A 166 -0.19 19.32 -1.34
C ASP A 166 1.29 18.98 -1.57
N LEU A 167 1.59 17.84 -2.19
CA LEU A 167 2.96 17.48 -2.59
C LEU A 167 3.51 18.45 -3.65
N VAL A 168 2.73 18.77 -4.67
CA VAL A 168 3.15 19.70 -5.73
C VAL A 168 3.47 21.07 -5.14
N ASP A 169 2.63 21.58 -4.23
CA ASP A 169 2.83 22.87 -3.56
C ASP A 169 4.10 22.90 -2.68
N MET A 170 4.55 21.75 -2.20
CA MET A 170 5.79 21.58 -1.42
C MET A 170 7.01 21.23 -2.28
N GLY A 171 6.81 21.07 -3.59
CA GLY A 171 7.85 20.68 -4.54
C GLY A 171 8.96 21.70 -4.65
N GLU A 172 10.15 21.23 -4.98
CA GLU A 172 11.33 22.06 -5.20
C GLU A 172 12.13 21.54 -6.39
N GLU A 173 12.94 22.39 -6.97
CA GLU A 173 13.86 22.00 -8.05
C GLU A 173 15.22 21.61 -7.45
N ARG A 174 15.75 20.47 -7.91
CA ARG A 174 17.12 20.03 -7.62
C ARG A 174 17.80 19.47 -8.87
N VAL A 175 19.11 19.57 -8.93
CA VAL A 175 19.88 18.91 -9.97
C VAL A 175 20.12 17.45 -9.55
N VAL A 176 19.61 16.51 -10.36
CA VAL A 176 19.77 15.06 -10.17
C VAL A 176 20.44 14.53 -11.45
N ASP A 177 21.60 13.91 -11.31
CA ASP A 177 22.40 13.38 -12.44
C ASP A 177 22.64 14.41 -13.56
N GLY A 178 22.88 15.68 -13.17
CA GLY A 178 23.12 16.77 -14.10
C GLY A 178 21.88 17.37 -14.79
N ARG A 179 20.67 16.96 -14.40
CA ARG A 179 19.40 17.45 -14.94
C ARG A 179 18.58 18.18 -13.87
N PRO A 180 17.97 19.32 -14.19
CA PRO A 180 17.07 19.99 -13.27
C PRO A 180 15.75 19.20 -13.15
N MET A 181 15.49 18.66 -11.99
CA MET A 181 14.29 17.89 -11.68
C MET A 181 13.43 18.65 -10.67
N PHE A 182 12.12 18.63 -10.87
CA PHE A 182 11.14 19.02 -9.88
C PHE A 182 10.76 17.79 -9.08
N GLY A 183 10.67 17.91 -7.74
CA GLY A 183 10.38 16.76 -6.89
C GLY A 183 10.19 17.14 -5.43
N ILE A 184 10.14 16.13 -4.57
CA ILE A 184 9.80 16.24 -3.16
C ILE A 184 11.01 15.85 -2.31
N ALA A 185 11.35 16.72 -1.35
CA ALA A 185 12.34 16.39 -0.31
C ALA A 185 11.66 15.90 0.96
N SER A 186 12.15 14.80 1.51
CA SER A 186 11.73 14.26 2.82
C SER A 186 12.85 13.43 3.44
N SER A 187 13.09 13.58 4.74
CA SER A 187 14.10 12.82 5.51
C SER A 187 15.52 12.86 4.91
N GLY A 188 15.88 14.00 4.29
CA GLY A 188 17.17 14.16 3.61
C GLY A 188 17.26 13.56 2.21
N GLU A 189 16.25 12.82 1.75
CA GLU A 189 16.13 12.26 0.41
C GLU A 189 15.40 13.21 -0.54
N PHE A 190 15.61 13.04 -1.84
CA PHE A 190 14.87 13.75 -2.88
C PHE A 190 14.23 12.75 -3.85
N PHE A 191 12.93 12.88 -4.03
CA PHE A 191 12.12 12.02 -4.90
C PHE A 191 11.73 12.81 -6.14
N ALA A 192 12.43 12.59 -7.25
CA ALA A 192 12.17 13.26 -8.51
C ALA A 192 10.78 12.91 -9.03
N MET A 193 10.01 13.95 -9.42
CA MET A 193 8.65 13.84 -9.94
C MET A 193 8.62 14.03 -11.45
N ALA A 194 9.23 15.10 -11.95
CA ALA A 194 9.24 15.46 -13.36
C ALA A 194 10.48 16.28 -13.71
N ASP A 195 10.74 16.42 -15.00
CA ASP A 195 11.71 17.39 -15.51
C ASP A 195 11.24 18.82 -15.19
N ALA A 196 12.11 19.64 -14.61
CA ALA A 196 11.74 20.99 -14.18
C ALA A 196 11.35 21.90 -15.36
N GLU A 197 11.91 21.68 -16.56
CA GLU A 197 11.53 22.45 -17.75
C GLU A 197 10.09 22.14 -18.18
N GLN A 198 9.65 20.88 -18.06
CA GLN A 198 8.28 20.50 -18.37
C GLN A 198 7.28 21.15 -17.40
N VAL A 199 7.63 21.23 -16.11
CA VAL A 199 6.76 21.87 -15.10
C VAL A 199 6.63 23.37 -15.35
N ARG A 200 7.74 24.06 -15.68
CA ARG A 200 7.71 25.50 -15.99
C ARG A 200 6.94 25.83 -17.26
N GLY A 201 6.96 24.94 -18.26
CA GLY A 201 6.24 25.12 -19.51
C GLY A 201 4.73 24.85 -19.42
N ALA A 202 4.25 24.24 -18.34
CA ALA A 202 2.84 23.93 -18.08
C ALA A 202 2.13 24.96 -17.19
N SER A 203 2.86 25.95 -16.64
CA SER A 203 2.35 27.09 -15.85
C SER A 203 2.15 28.32 -16.75
#